data_30ac2052f143c784aef3facd72597d9b
#
_entry.id   30ac2052f143c784aef3facd72597d9b
#
_cell.length_a   1.000
_cell.length_b   1.000
_cell.length_c   1.000
_cell.angle_alpha   90.00
_cell.angle_beta   90.00
_cell.angle_gamma   90.00
#
_symmetry.space_group_name_H-M   'P 1'
#
loop_
_entity.id
_entity.type
_entity.pdbx_description
1 polymer ?
#
loop_
_entity_poly.entity_id
_entity_poly.type
_entity_poly.pdbx_seq_one_letter_code
_entity_poly.pdbx_strand_id
1 'polypeptide(L)'
;MLLSFLNEAIGTPGNCIAVSHARRFGKSHAAGMIDAYYSLGCDSTQLFEGTKIASDPDYKKYMNKYNVIHLDISSFWDDYKENIIEKIVEYIYGDLQEAFGDFFDSTKKLSFALMSIYKKNKIPFVIIIDEWDCIIRNSEDKELVHQYLQFLHSLFKSEESKGFLALAYITGILPIKKIKDESALNNFEEYTMIKSKPITEYYGFTEDEVFSALDEYGLSDI
;
A
#
# COMPACT_ATOMS: atom_id res chain seq x y z
N MET A 1 -8.58 -11.95 -9.02
CA MET A 1 -7.13 -11.89 -8.76
C MET A 1 -6.80 -10.51 -8.21
N LEU A 2 -5.90 -10.40 -7.19
CA LEU A 2 -5.66 -9.12 -6.49
C LEU A 2 -5.27 -7.98 -7.45
N LEU A 3 -4.27 -8.18 -8.30
CA LEU A 3 -3.82 -7.13 -9.23
C LEU A 3 -4.91 -6.71 -10.23
N SER A 4 -5.73 -7.63 -10.76
CA SER A 4 -6.85 -7.25 -11.63
C SER A 4 -7.88 -6.40 -10.87
N PHE A 5 -8.19 -6.77 -9.63
CA PHE A 5 -9.07 -5.98 -8.77
C PHE A 5 -8.50 -4.56 -8.52
N LEU A 6 -7.19 -4.46 -8.24
CA LEU A 6 -6.52 -3.16 -8.06
C LEU A 6 -6.49 -2.34 -9.36
N ASN A 7 -6.29 -2.99 -10.52
CA ASN A 7 -6.35 -2.33 -11.82
C ASN A 7 -7.72 -1.68 -12.10
N GLU A 8 -8.81 -2.34 -11.67
CA GLU A 8 -10.17 -1.78 -11.78
C GLU A 8 -10.37 -0.58 -10.84
N ALA A 9 -9.70 -0.54 -9.69
CA ALA A 9 -9.80 0.54 -8.72
C ALA A 9 -8.96 1.79 -9.09
N ILE A 10 -7.86 1.62 -9.83
CA ILE A 10 -6.94 2.70 -10.20
C ILE A 10 -7.67 3.86 -10.89
N GLY A 11 -7.45 5.08 -10.37
CA GLY A 11 -8.01 6.30 -10.92
C GLY A 11 -9.53 6.46 -10.76
N THR A 12 -10.16 5.60 -9.95
CA THR A 12 -11.59 5.70 -9.58
C THR A 12 -11.76 6.31 -8.18
N PRO A 13 -12.97 6.72 -7.79
CA PRO A 13 -13.24 7.12 -6.40
C PRO A 13 -12.97 6.04 -5.35
N GLY A 14 -12.91 4.75 -5.74
CA GLY A 14 -12.61 3.60 -4.88
C GLY A 14 -11.13 3.21 -4.86
N ASN A 15 -10.22 4.11 -5.17
CA ASN A 15 -8.79 3.84 -5.28
C ASN A 15 -8.02 3.77 -3.95
N CYS A 16 -8.70 3.86 -2.81
CA CYS A 16 -8.09 3.73 -1.49
C CYS A 16 -8.54 2.41 -0.87
N ILE A 17 -7.63 1.45 -0.75
CA ILE A 17 -7.91 0.07 -0.34
C ILE A 17 -7.11 -0.26 0.91
N ALA A 18 -7.82 -0.73 1.94
CA ALA A 18 -7.22 -1.20 3.20
C ALA A 18 -7.49 -2.69 3.42
N VAL A 19 -6.45 -3.41 3.80
CA VAL A 19 -6.52 -4.84 4.08
C VAL A 19 -6.10 -5.12 5.50
N SER A 20 -7.06 -5.51 6.34
CA SER A 20 -6.85 -5.79 7.76
C SER A 20 -6.99 -7.30 8.03
N HIS A 21 -5.85 -7.99 8.09
CA HIS A 21 -5.76 -9.43 8.32
C HIS A 21 -4.75 -9.76 9.41
N ALA A 22 -4.90 -10.92 10.04
CA ALA A 22 -3.95 -11.43 11.02
C ALA A 22 -2.51 -11.52 10.43
N ARG A 23 -1.52 -11.67 11.31
CA ARG A 23 -0.14 -11.92 10.90
C ARG A 23 -0.04 -13.23 10.11
N ARG A 24 0.95 -13.33 9.22
CA ARG A 24 1.27 -14.52 8.41
C ARG A 24 0.27 -14.86 7.31
N PHE A 25 -0.62 -13.93 6.94
CA PHE A 25 -1.57 -14.08 5.83
C PHE A 25 -1.04 -13.52 4.50
N GLY A 26 0.26 -13.28 4.36
CA GLY A 26 0.87 -12.87 3.08
C GLY A 26 0.71 -11.39 2.72
N LYS A 27 0.30 -10.51 3.67
CA LYS A 27 0.09 -9.07 3.39
C LYS A 27 1.32 -8.37 2.82
N SER A 28 2.48 -8.55 3.45
CA SER A 28 3.74 -7.94 2.99
C SER A 28 4.21 -8.50 1.64
N HIS A 29 3.95 -9.79 1.36
CA HIS A 29 4.19 -10.36 0.03
C HIS A 29 3.28 -9.73 -1.02
N ALA A 30 2.01 -9.51 -0.69
CA ALA A 30 1.09 -8.80 -1.58
C ALA A 30 1.54 -7.35 -1.81
N ALA A 31 1.98 -6.64 -0.78
CA ALA A 31 2.53 -5.29 -0.89
C ALA A 31 3.76 -5.25 -1.82
N GLY A 32 4.73 -6.16 -1.65
CA GLY A 32 5.90 -6.27 -2.53
C GLY A 32 5.55 -6.65 -3.97
N MET A 33 4.56 -7.53 -4.16
CA MET A 33 4.04 -7.88 -5.50
C MET A 33 3.38 -6.68 -6.19
N ILE A 34 2.62 -5.87 -5.46
CA ILE A 34 1.96 -4.65 -5.96
C ILE A 34 3.03 -3.62 -6.36
N ASP A 35 4.04 -3.43 -5.52
CA ASP A 35 5.18 -2.57 -5.79
C ASP A 35 5.89 -3.00 -7.08
N ALA A 36 6.33 -4.25 -7.18
CA ALA A 36 6.99 -4.78 -8.38
C ALA A 36 6.12 -4.63 -9.64
N TYR A 37 4.80 -4.76 -9.53
CA TYR A 37 3.90 -4.66 -10.67
C TYR A 37 3.74 -3.23 -11.19
N TYR A 38 3.61 -2.25 -10.29
CA TYR A 38 3.32 -0.87 -10.71
C TYR A 38 4.55 0.00 -10.92
N SER A 39 5.70 -0.30 -10.29
CA SER A 39 6.89 0.55 -10.28
C SER A 39 7.43 0.86 -11.67
N LEU A 40 7.46 2.15 -12.00
CA LEU A 40 8.10 2.67 -13.20
C LEU A 40 9.63 2.52 -13.10
N GLY A 41 10.27 2.21 -14.20
CA GLY A 41 11.74 2.06 -14.25
C GLY A 41 12.24 0.65 -13.94
N CYS A 42 11.35 -0.25 -13.52
CA CYS A 42 11.61 -1.68 -13.38
C CYS A 42 11.13 -2.41 -14.64
N ASP A 43 11.75 -3.55 -14.94
CA ASP A 43 11.19 -4.55 -15.85
C ASP A 43 10.81 -5.79 -15.05
N SER A 44 9.55 -5.85 -14.66
CA SER A 44 9.00 -6.94 -13.86
C SER A 44 8.38 -8.05 -14.70
N THR A 45 8.55 -8.04 -16.03
CA THR A 45 7.91 -8.99 -16.95
C THR A 45 8.16 -10.43 -16.54
N GLN A 46 9.41 -10.79 -16.22
CA GLN A 46 9.78 -12.14 -15.83
C GLN A 46 9.13 -12.60 -14.50
N LEU A 47 8.89 -11.67 -13.57
CA LEU A 47 8.26 -12.00 -12.29
C LEU A 47 6.79 -12.40 -12.44
N PHE A 48 6.13 -11.88 -13.46
CA PHE A 48 4.71 -12.12 -13.70
C PHE A 48 4.45 -13.09 -14.84
N GLU A 49 5.47 -13.49 -15.59
CA GLU A 49 5.35 -14.49 -16.64
C GLU A 49 4.85 -15.83 -16.06
N GLY A 50 3.83 -16.40 -16.69
CA GLY A 50 3.19 -17.64 -16.20
C GLY A 50 2.21 -17.45 -15.04
N THR A 51 2.09 -16.25 -14.48
CA THR A 51 1.09 -15.97 -13.45
C THR A 51 -0.29 -15.66 -14.07
N LYS A 52 -1.35 -15.77 -13.25
CA LYS A 52 -2.73 -15.49 -13.72
C LYS A 52 -2.90 -14.05 -14.24
N ILE A 53 -2.14 -13.06 -13.72
CA ILE A 53 -2.27 -11.66 -14.18
C ILE A 53 -1.74 -11.48 -15.60
N ALA A 54 -0.77 -12.28 -16.04
CA ALA A 54 -0.23 -12.19 -17.39
C ALA A 54 -1.28 -12.47 -18.48
N SER A 55 -2.37 -13.15 -18.12
CA SER A 55 -3.52 -13.42 -19.00
C SER A 55 -4.59 -12.34 -18.95
N ASP A 56 -4.46 -11.34 -18.09
CA ASP A 56 -5.40 -10.22 -17.98
C ASP A 56 -5.24 -9.28 -19.20
N PRO A 57 -6.31 -8.90 -19.90
CA PRO A 57 -6.24 -8.00 -21.06
C PRO A 57 -5.56 -6.66 -20.76
N ASP A 58 -5.72 -6.17 -19.54
CA ASP A 58 -5.17 -4.88 -19.11
C ASP A 58 -3.77 -5.00 -18.46
N TYR A 59 -3.18 -6.22 -18.40
CA TYR A 59 -1.89 -6.48 -17.78
C TYR A 59 -0.82 -5.46 -18.14
N LYS A 60 -0.55 -5.29 -19.45
CA LYS A 60 0.49 -4.39 -19.95
C LYS A 60 0.14 -2.90 -19.84
N LYS A 61 -1.13 -2.59 -19.67
CA LYS A 61 -1.61 -1.20 -19.52
C LYS A 61 -1.16 -0.60 -18.19
N TYR A 62 -1.10 -1.41 -17.15
CA TYR A 62 -0.81 -0.94 -15.79
C TYR A 62 0.60 -1.29 -15.31
N MET A 63 1.18 -2.38 -15.82
CA MET A 63 2.49 -2.86 -15.37
C MET A 63 3.60 -1.86 -15.66
N ASN A 64 4.37 -1.51 -14.63
CA ASN A 64 5.52 -0.59 -14.67
C ASN A 64 5.17 0.80 -15.23
N LYS A 65 4.03 1.38 -14.80
CA LYS A 65 3.52 2.65 -15.32
C LYS A 65 3.38 3.75 -14.29
N TYR A 66 3.67 3.50 -13.01
CA TYR A 66 3.37 4.42 -11.92
C TYR A 66 4.62 4.77 -11.12
N ASN A 67 4.64 5.98 -10.54
CA ASN A 67 5.57 6.27 -9.48
C ASN A 67 5.08 5.54 -8.23
N VAL A 68 5.91 4.69 -7.61
CA VAL A 68 5.52 3.94 -6.42
C VAL A 68 6.27 4.46 -5.20
N ILE A 69 5.54 4.66 -4.10
CA ILE A 69 6.10 4.87 -2.76
C ILE A 69 5.66 3.69 -1.93
N HIS A 70 6.60 2.91 -1.42
CA HIS A 70 6.34 1.75 -0.56
C HIS A 70 7.01 1.94 0.79
N LEU A 71 6.21 1.94 1.86
CA LEU A 71 6.65 2.14 3.24
C LEU A 71 6.27 0.93 4.09
N ASP A 72 7.21 0.40 4.84
CA ASP A 72 6.97 -0.52 5.95
C ASP A 72 7.10 0.25 7.27
N ILE A 73 5.96 0.56 7.90
CA ILE A 73 5.94 1.36 9.12
C ILE A 73 6.56 0.62 10.30
N SER A 74 6.56 -0.72 10.29
CA SER A 74 7.18 -1.50 11.36
C SER A 74 8.70 -1.33 11.40
N SER A 75 9.35 -1.29 10.25
CA SER A 75 10.79 -1.04 10.14
C SER A 75 11.16 0.35 10.66
N PHE A 76 10.39 1.37 10.30
CA PHE A 76 10.61 2.73 10.82
C PHE A 76 10.37 2.81 12.32
N TRP A 77 9.35 2.09 12.84
CA TRP A 77 9.06 2.08 14.28
C TRP A 77 10.19 1.46 15.09
N ASP A 78 10.77 0.38 14.62
CA ASP A 78 11.87 -0.30 15.30
C ASP A 78 13.11 0.60 15.45
N ASP A 79 13.37 1.45 14.45
CA ASP A 79 14.56 2.29 14.39
C ASP A 79 14.38 3.68 15.05
N TYR A 80 13.21 4.33 14.91
CA TYR A 80 13.09 5.77 15.15
C TYR A 80 12.04 6.17 16.19
N LYS A 81 11.10 5.33 16.55
CA LYS A 81 10.05 5.55 17.56
C LYS A 81 9.49 6.99 17.63
N GLU A 82 10.09 7.85 18.50
CA GLU A 82 9.58 9.19 18.78
C GLU A 82 9.63 10.15 17.58
N ASN A 83 10.63 10.01 16.69
CA ASN A 83 10.82 10.87 15.53
C ASN A 83 10.39 10.20 14.22
N ILE A 84 9.61 9.15 14.32
CA ILE A 84 9.27 8.28 13.19
C ILE A 84 8.65 9.04 12.00
N ILE A 85 7.74 9.98 12.24
CA ILE A 85 7.05 10.71 11.16
C ILE A 85 8.04 11.58 10.37
N GLU A 86 8.94 12.26 11.10
CA GLU A 86 10.00 13.07 10.48
C GLU A 86 10.91 12.19 9.62
N LYS A 87 11.30 11.02 10.14
CA LYS A 87 12.16 10.08 9.43
C LYS A 87 11.49 9.45 8.21
N ILE A 88 10.20 9.13 8.28
CA ILE A 88 9.44 8.70 7.10
C ILE A 88 9.44 9.79 6.02
N VAL A 89 9.21 11.05 6.39
CA VAL A 89 9.20 12.17 5.44
C VAL A 89 10.60 12.41 4.86
N GLU A 90 11.66 12.37 5.69
CA GLU A 90 13.05 12.48 5.22
C GLU A 90 13.40 11.36 4.22
N TYR A 91 13.01 10.12 4.52
CA TYR A 91 13.21 8.98 3.65
C TYR A 91 12.53 9.19 2.28
N ILE A 92 11.24 9.53 2.29
CA ILE A 92 10.51 9.82 1.06
C ILE A 92 11.17 10.98 0.28
N TYR A 93 11.62 12.02 0.96
CA TYR A 93 12.29 13.15 0.31
C TYR A 93 13.62 12.75 -0.31
N GLY A 94 14.38 11.86 0.32
CA GLY A 94 15.60 11.29 -0.23
C GLY A 94 15.33 10.58 -1.55
N ASP A 95 14.37 9.67 -1.57
CA ASP A 95 13.95 8.91 -2.77
C ASP A 95 13.42 9.83 -3.87
N LEU A 96 12.61 10.83 -3.51
CA LEU A 96 12.09 11.79 -4.49
C LEU A 96 13.20 12.69 -5.07
N GLN A 97 14.19 13.07 -4.27
CA GLN A 97 15.34 13.84 -4.74
C GLN A 97 16.21 13.03 -5.70
N GLU A 98 16.44 11.75 -5.40
CA GLU A 98 17.18 10.83 -6.26
C GLU A 98 16.45 10.59 -7.58
N ALA A 99 15.15 10.31 -7.53
CA ALA A 99 14.35 9.96 -8.70
C ALA A 99 14.02 11.16 -9.60
N PHE A 100 13.83 12.35 -9.02
CA PHE A 100 13.29 13.51 -9.75
C PHE A 100 14.20 14.72 -9.79
N GLY A 101 15.26 14.77 -8.97
CA GLY A 101 16.26 15.85 -9.01
C GLY A 101 15.64 17.24 -8.98
N ASP A 102 15.86 18.04 -10.04
CA ASP A 102 15.37 19.41 -10.17
C ASP A 102 13.83 19.54 -10.25
N PHE A 103 13.11 18.43 -10.41
CA PHE A 103 11.64 18.43 -10.38
C PHE A 103 11.08 18.41 -8.96
N PHE A 104 11.90 18.00 -7.99
CA PHE A 104 11.54 17.93 -6.59
C PHE A 104 11.90 19.22 -5.84
N ASP A 105 11.05 19.62 -4.92
CA ASP A 105 11.23 20.80 -4.05
C ASP A 105 10.99 20.39 -2.59
N SER A 106 12.07 20.13 -1.87
CA SER A 106 12.06 19.68 -0.47
C SER A 106 11.53 20.73 0.52
N THR A 107 11.35 21.99 0.10
CA THR A 107 10.77 23.03 0.95
C THR A 107 9.25 22.95 1.06
N LYS A 108 8.60 22.21 0.16
CA LYS A 108 7.16 22.01 0.16
C LYS A 108 6.76 20.89 1.09
N LYS A 109 5.56 20.97 1.66
CA LYS A 109 4.92 19.82 2.32
C LYS A 109 4.79 18.66 1.33
N LEU A 110 4.88 17.42 1.83
CA LEU A 110 4.94 16.21 1.01
C LEU A 110 3.82 16.14 -0.05
N SER A 111 2.56 16.38 0.29
CA SER A 111 1.45 16.34 -0.67
C SER A 111 1.62 17.35 -1.81
N PHE A 112 2.12 18.56 -1.52
CA PHE A 112 2.43 19.58 -2.54
C PHE A 112 3.63 19.21 -3.40
N ALA A 113 4.64 18.56 -2.81
CA ALA A 113 5.80 18.07 -3.55
C ALA A 113 5.38 16.98 -4.56
N LEU A 114 4.61 15.98 -4.12
CA LEU A 114 4.06 14.92 -4.99
C LEU A 114 3.17 15.49 -6.11
N MET A 115 2.30 16.44 -5.79
CA MET A 115 1.48 17.13 -6.80
C MET A 115 2.35 17.90 -7.80
N SER A 116 3.45 18.52 -7.35
CA SER A 116 4.35 19.25 -8.24
C SER A 116 5.07 18.32 -9.22
N ILE A 117 5.52 17.15 -8.76
CA ILE A 117 6.10 16.11 -9.60
C ILE A 117 5.08 15.63 -10.63
N TYR A 118 3.88 15.24 -10.16
CA TYR A 118 2.80 14.80 -11.05
C TYR A 118 2.43 15.85 -12.12
N LYS A 119 2.37 17.13 -11.77
CA LYS A 119 2.09 18.20 -12.74
C LYS A 119 3.14 18.27 -13.85
N LYS A 120 4.39 17.92 -13.57
CA LYS A 120 5.50 17.96 -14.52
C LYS A 120 5.56 16.71 -15.40
N ASN A 121 5.54 15.50 -14.80
CA ASN A 121 5.74 14.25 -15.52
C ASN A 121 4.45 13.55 -15.96
N LYS A 122 3.29 13.94 -15.39
CA LYS A 122 1.95 13.34 -15.65
C LYS A 122 1.81 11.88 -15.27
N ILE A 123 2.75 11.34 -14.49
CA ILE A 123 2.72 9.97 -13.99
C ILE A 123 2.22 10.00 -12.55
N PRO A 124 1.04 9.41 -12.27
CA PRO A 124 0.50 9.44 -10.92
C PRO A 124 1.21 8.46 -9.99
N PHE A 125 0.90 8.58 -8.71
CA PHE A 125 1.53 7.78 -7.66
C PHE A 125 0.62 6.63 -7.22
N VAL A 126 1.24 5.48 -7.01
CA VAL A 126 0.71 4.38 -6.20
C VAL A 126 1.43 4.44 -4.85
N ILE A 127 0.68 4.52 -3.75
CA ILE A 127 1.25 4.58 -2.40
C ILE A 127 0.86 3.32 -1.64
N ILE A 128 1.87 2.59 -1.19
CA ILE A 128 1.74 1.33 -0.46
C ILE A 128 2.26 1.55 0.96
N ILE A 129 1.45 1.24 1.97
CA ILE A 129 1.90 1.27 3.38
C ILE A 129 1.62 -0.09 4.01
N ASP A 130 2.68 -0.83 4.30
CA ASP A 130 2.58 -2.07 5.07
C ASP A 130 2.68 -1.79 6.57
N GLU A 131 1.95 -2.58 7.38
CA GLU A 131 1.83 -2.43 8.85
C GLU A 131 1.44 -0.99 9.27
N TRP A 132 0.52 -0.35 8.49
CA TRP A 132 0.11 1.05 8.71
C TRP A 132 -0.34 1.35 10.14
N ASP A 133 -0.87 0.35 10.85
CA ASP A 133 -1.37 0.46 12.22
C ASP A 133 -0.28 0.26 13.29
N CYS A 134 0.98 0.07 12.89
CA CYS A 134 2.09 -0.22 13.81
C CYS A 134 2.25 0.83 14.91
N ILE A 135 2.27 2.12 14.56
CA ILE A 135 2.40 3.22 15.53
C ILE A 135 1.20 3.21 16.49
N ILE A 136 0.00 3.00 15.97
CA ILE A 136 -1.24 3.04 16.75
C ILE A 136 -1.31 1.89 17.77
N ARG A 137 -0.76 0.72 17.40
CA ARG A 137 -0.74 -0.46 18.28
C ARG A 137 0.34 -0.42 19.35
N ASN A 138 1.45 0.24 19.05
CA ASN A 138 2.65 0.14 19.89
C ASN A 138 2.97 1.42 20.66
N SER A 139 2.41 2.57 20.30
CA SER A 139 2.63 3.83 21.00
C SER A 139 1.55 4.10 22.06
N GLU A 140 1.97 4.50 23.25
CA GLU A 140 1.10 5.06 24.28
C GLU A 140 0.97 6.60 24.15
N ASP A 141 1.84 7.23 23.36
CA ASP A 141 1.83 8.67 23.09
C ASP A 141 0.70 9.03 22.11
N LYS A 142 -0.36 9.63 22.65
CA LYS A 142 -1.53 10.06 21.88
C LYS A 142 -1.21 11.17 20.90
N GLU A 143 -0.23 12.03 21.21
CA GLU A 143 0.17 13.12 20.34
C GLU A 143 0.87 12.57 19.09
N LEU A 144 1.79 11.62 19.26
CA LEU A 144 2.44 10.93 18.17
C LEU A 144 1.43 10.21 17.26
N VAL A 145 0.47 9.50 17.85
CA VAL A 145 -0.61 8.83 17.10
C VAL A 145 -1.44 9.85 16.32
N HIS A 146 -1.78 10.98 16.94
CA HIS A 146 -2.53 12.05 16.26
C HIS A 146 -1.75 12.63 15.07
N GLN A 147 -0.48 12.95 15.26
CA GLN A 147 0.40 13.45 14.19
C GLN A 147 0.54 12.46 13.05
N TYR A 148 0.63 11.17 13.36
CA TYR A 148 0.66 10.12 12.35
C TYR A 148 -0.64 10.05 11.54
N LEU A 149 -1.79 10.12 12.19
CA LEU A 149 -3.08 10.16 11.50
C LEU A 149 -3.22 11.41 10.62
N GLN A 150 -2.69 12.56 11.07
CA GLN A 150 -2.63 13.78 10.24
C GLN A 150 -1.70 13.59 9.02
N PHE A 151 -0.58 12.90 9.19
CA PHE A 151 0.31 12.54 8.07
C PHE A 151 -0.43 11.67 7.03
N LEU A 152 -1.11 10.61 7.45
CA LEU A 152 -1.90 9.77 6.56
C LEU A 152 -3.03 10.55 5.88
N HIS A 153 -3.73 11.40 6.62
CA HIS A 153 -4.76 12.29 6.06
C HIS A 153 -4.19 13.19 4.96
N SER A 154 -3.00 13.76 5.16
CA SER A 154 -2.36 14.62 4.16
C SER A 154 -1.99 13.89 2.87
N LEU A 155 -1.63 12.61 2.98
CA LEU A 155 -1.29 11.78 1.82
C LEU A 155 -2.51 11.31 1.03
N PHE A 156 -3.62 11.00 1.71
CA PHE A 156 -4.71 10.26 1.09
C PHE A 156 -6.02 11.05 0.95
N LYS A 157 -6.15 12.17 1.66
CA LYS A 157 -7.44 12.89 1.74
C LYS A 157 -7.33 14.39 1.47
N SER A 158 -6.14 14.91 1.23
CA SER A 158 -5.96 16.31 0.84
C SER A 158 -6.49 16.57 -0.57
N GLU A 159 -6.77 17.83 -0.90
CA GLU A 159 -7.15 18.20 -2.28
C GLU A 159 -6.04 17.88 -3.28
N GLU A 160 -4.77 18.00 -2.85
CA GLU A 160 -3.62 17.65 -3.66
C GLU A 160 -3.59 16.15 -4.00
N SER A 161 -3.92 15.30 -3.02
CA SER A 161 -3.88 13.84 -3.22
C SER A 161 -4.85 13.36 -4.29
N LYS A 162 -6.01 13.99 -4.43
CA LYS A 162 -6.97 13.69 -5.49
C LYS A 162 -6.39 13.86 -6.90
N GLY A 163 -5.35 14.69 -7.05
CA GLY A 163 -4.71 14.92 -8.35
C GLY A 163 -3.60 13.92 -8.68
N PHE A 164 -2.78 13.54 -7.71
CA PHE A 164 -1.60 12.72 -7.96
C PHE A 164 -1.78 11.23 -7.62
N LEU A 165 -2.75 10.88 -6.78
CA LEU A 165 -2.92 9.52 -6.27
C LEU A 165 -3.71 8.65 -7.24
N ALA A 166 -3.06 7.66 -7.83
CA ALA A 166 -3.72 6.64 -8.66
C ALA A 166 -4.33 5.54 -7.79
N LEU A 167 -3.60 5.09 -6.77
CA LEU A 167 -4.00 4.01 -5.87
C LEU A 167 -3.32 4.20 -4.52
N ALA A 168 -4.07 4.02 -3.44
CA ALA A 168 -3.55 3.81 -2.10
C ALA A 168 -3.86 2.38 -1.67
N TYR A 169 -2.84 1.68 -1.20
CA TYR A 169 -2.98 0.32 -0.69
C TYR A 169 -2.31 0.23 0.68
N ILE A 170 -3.08 -0.02 1.73
CA ILE A 170 -2.54 -0.13 3.08
C ILE A 170 -2.84 -1.49 3.69
N THR A 171 -1.88 -2.07 4.40
CA THR A 171 -2.07 -3.33 5.11
C THR A 171 -1.80 -3.19 6.60
N GLY A 172 -2.55 -3.92 7.40
CA GLY A 172 -2.40 -3.92 8.85
C GLY A 172 -3.12 -5.07 9.54
N ILE A 173 -3.18 -5.00 10.86
CA ILE A 173 -3.89 -5.95 11.71
C ILE A 173 -5.17 -5.31 12.22
N LEU A 174 -5.11 -4.03 12.64
CA LEU A 174 -6.27 -3.31 13.15
C LEU A 174 -7.17 -2.85 12.02
N PRO A 175 -8.48 -3.11 12.09
CA PRO A 175 -9.44 -2.44 11.23
C PRO A 175 -9.46 -0.94 11.47
N ILE A 176 -9.59 -0.15 10.37
CA ILE A 176 -9.70 1.32 10.43
C ILE A 176 -10.84 1.76 11.36
N LYS A 177 -11.97 1.07 11.30
CA LYS A 177 -13.15 1.34 12.15
C LYS A 177 -12.91 1.20 13.66
N LYS A 178 -11.80 0.61 14.08
CA LYS A 178 -11.43 0.49 15.49
C LYS A 178 -10.62 1.66 16.01
N ILE A 179 -10.26 2.61 15.16
CA ILE A 179 -9.52 3.80 15.54
C ILE A 179 -10.50 4.89 15.97
N LYS A 180 -10.23 5.56 17.09
CA LYS A 180 -11.11 6.61 17.62
C LYS A 180 -11.25 7.83 16.70
N ASP A 181 -10.28 8.06 15.83
CA ASP A 181 -10.29 9.13 14.82
C ASP A 181 -10.40 8.53 13.41
N GLU A 182 -11.55 7.92 13.12
CA GLU A 182 -11.87 7.31 11.81
C GLU A 182 -11.85 8.33 10.66
N SER A 183 -11.91 9.63 10.98
CA SER A 183 -12.01 10.68 9.98
C SER A 183 -10.80 10.76 9.06
N ALA A 184 -9.62 10.34 9.53
CA ALA A 184 -8.38 10.39 8.76
C ALA A 184 -8.37 9.46 7.53
N LEU A 185 -9.04 8.30 7.61
CA LEU A 185 -9.00 7.23 6.61
C LEU A 185 -10.39 6.76 6.15
N ASN A 186 -11.45 7.54 6.34
CA ASN A 186 -12.81 7.15 5.97
C ASN A 186 -13.06 7.04 4.46
N ASN A 187 -12.09 7.44 3.64
CA ASN A 187 -12.09 7.25 2.19
C ASN A 187 -11.56 5.88 1.75
N PHE A 188 -11.07 5.07 2.69
CA PHE A 188 -10.61 3.73 2.38
C PHE A 188 -11.77 2.73 2.37
N GLU A 189 -11.82 1.91 1.33
CA GLU A 189 -12.61 0.69 1.32
C GLU A 189 -11.84 -0.40 2.06
N GLU A 190 -12.41 -0.86 3.17
CA GLU A 190 -11.74 -1.78 4.08
C GLU A 190 -12.21 -3.23 3.86
N TYR A 191 -11.24 -4.12 3.72
CA TYR A 191 -11.38 -5.56 3.61
C TYR A 191 -10.76 -6.23 4.83
N THR A 192 -11.58 -6.97 5.57
CA THR A 192 -11.18 -7.67 6.80
C THR A 192 -11.44 -9.16 6.65
N MET A 193 -10.98 -9.99 7.59
CA MET A 193 -11.29 -11.41 7.60
C MET A 193 -12.79 -11.73 7.61
N ILE A 194 -13.64 -10.80 8.08
CA ILE A 194 -15.11 -10.97 8.14
C ILE A 194 -15.77 -10.36 6.89
N LYS A 195 -15.32 -9.18 6.46
CA LYS A 195 -15.79 -8.50 5.24
C LYS A 195 -14.71 -8.63 4.17
N SER A 196 -14.64 -9.76 3.54
CA SER A 196 -13.48 -10.17 2.75
C SER A 196 -13.71 -10.21 1.24
N LYS A 197 -14.95 -10.29 0.73
CA LYS A 197 -15.23 -10.26 -0.71
C LYS A 197 -15.00 -8.86 -1.28
N PRO A 198 -14.37 -8.72 -2.45
CA PRO A 198 -13.93 -9.78 -3.39
C PRO A 198 -12.49 -10.30 -3.16
N ILE A 199 -11.75 -9.81 -2.17
CA ILE A 199 -10.30 -10.06 -2.05
C ILE A 199 -9.92 -11.14 -1.03
N THR A 200 -10.90 -11.85 -0.45
CA THR A 200 -10.69 -12.93 0.54
C THR A 200 -9.71 -13.98 0.06
N GLU A 201 -9.88 -14.41 -1.18
CA GLU A 201 -9.12 -15.51 -1.78
C GLU A 201 -7.65 -15.16 -2.07
N TYR A 202 -7.25 -13.91 -1.80
CA TYR A 202 -5.91 -13.43 -2.12
C TYR A 202 -4.99 -13.37 -0.89
N TYR A 203 -5.53 -13.70 0.29
CA TYR A 203 -4.79 -13.69 1.56
C TYR A 203 -4.98 -15.00 2.31
N GLY A 204 -3.86 -15.62 2.70
CA GLY A 204 -3.85 -16.95 3.30
C GLY A 204 -3.97 -18.06 2.28
N PHE A 205 -4.54 -19.17 2.68
CA PHE A 205 -4.78 -20.33 1.84
C PHE A 205 -6.25 -20.68 1.85
N THR A 206 -6.79 -21.08 0.72
CA THR A 206 -8.11 -21.67 0.61
C THR A 206 -8.10 -23.10 1.17
N GLU A 207 -9.26 -23.62 1.50
CA GLU A 207 -9.40 -25.00 2.00
C GLU A 207 -8.85 -26.01 0.98
N ASP A 208 -9.15 -25.81 -0.31
CA ASP A 208 -8.63 -26.66 -1.40
C ASP A 208 -7.10 -26.61 -1.51
N GLU A 209 -6.48 -25.43 -1.36
CA GLU A 209 -5.03 -25.29 -1.34
C GLU A 209 -4.39 -25.99 -0.14
N VAL A 210 -5.03 -25.92 1.02
CA VAL A 210 -4.57 -26.63 2.23
C VAL A 210 -4.65 -28.14 2.01
N PHE A 211 -5.78 -28.65 1.51
CA PHE A 211 -5.91 -30.10 1.23
C PHE A 211 -4.91 -30.58 0.19
N SER A 212 -4.73 -29.81 -0.88
CA SER A 212 -3.72 -30.13 -1.92
C SER A 212 -2.30 -30.19 -1.34
N ALA A 213 -1.95 -29.27 -0.47
CA ALA A 213 -0.66 -29.25 0.20
C ALA A 213 -0.53 -30.45 1.18
N LEU A 214 -1.58 -30.78 1.94
CA LEU A 214 -1.56 -31.94 2.83
C LEU A 214 -1.36 -33.25 2.04
N ASP A 215 -2.02 -33.40 0.90
CA ASP A 215 -1.83 -34.56 0.01
C ASP A 215 -0.37 -34.64 -0.51
N GLU A 216 0.21 -33.52 -0.95
CA GLU A 216 1.59 -33.46 -1.44
C GLU A 216 2.62 -33.88 -0.37
N TYR A 217 2.37 -33.51 0.89
CA TYR A 217 3.22 -33.88 2.02
C TYR A 217 2.86 -35.20 2.70
N GLY A 218 1.85 -35.92 2.21
CA GLY A 218 1.40 -37.21 2.78
C GLY A 218 0.76 -37.09 4.17
N LEU A 219 0.09 -35.96 4.43
CA LEU A 219 -0.54 -35.63 5.70
C LEU A 219 -2.08 -35.59 5.62
N SER A 220 -2.66 -36.19 4.59
CA SER A 220 -4.09 -36.14 4.30
C SER A 220 -4.99 -36.87 5.35
N ASP A 221 -4.38 -37.70 6.20
CA ASP A 221 -5.09 -38.49 7.22
C ASP A 221 -5.13 -37.79 8.60
N ILE A 222 -4.75 -36.50 8.68
CA ILE A 222 -4.84 -35.67 9.88
C ILE A 222 -6.07 -34.79 9.83
#